data_18904981198a50e701127e7da24417df
#
_entry.id   18904981198a50e701127e7da24417df
#
_cell.length_a   1.000
_cell.length_b   1.000
_cell.length_c   1.000
_cell.angle_alpha   90.00
_cell.angle_beta   90.00
_cell.angle_gamma   90.00
#
_symmetry.space_group_name_H-M   'P 1'
#
loop_
_entity.id
_entity.type
_entity.pdbx_description
1 polymer ?
#
loop_
_entity_poly.entity_id
_entity_poly.type
_entity_poly.pdbx_seq_one_letter_code
_entity_poly.pdbx_strand_id
1 'polypeptide(L)'
;CVAHQAHALDAATFAPCHTRLSEMTDRTSMTYWLPKVEAAGLPVPRTIMVELQEDAKREVWHVFDGEKMGDAAQPFFDKIKAAADSLGYPCFLRTSHTSAKHDWENACYLTDPKRIPKQVATIIEYGEISSVFGIPHDWWAVREYLPVTPLAVCHAWSNMPVCREFRVFVNDATVQCWHPYWPLKAVEQGGAICPDVAYVQLVECKDEAGLLALAS
;
A
#
# COMPACT_ATOMS: atom_id res chain seq x y z
N CYS A 1 -30.62 29.26 53.10
CA CYS A 1 -30.97 27.93 52.58
C CYS A 1 -31.39 28.08 51.11
N VAL A 2 -30.52 27.74 50.19
CA VAL A 2 -30.85 27.66 48.77
C VAL A 2 -30.65 26.18 48.36
N ALA A 3 -31.75 25.53 48.06
CA ALA A 3 -31.77 24.15 47.60
C ALA A 3 -31.28 24.07 46.15
N HIS A 4 -30.21 23.33 45.94
CA HIS A 4 -29.77 22.94 44.60
C HIS A 4 -30.63 21.76 44.14
N GLN A 5 -31.45 21.99 43.14
CA GLN A 5 -32.10 20.91 42.36
C GLN A 5 -31.04 20.34 41.38
N ALA A 6 -30.64 19.12 41.65
CA ALA A 6 -29.88 18.30 40.73
C ALA A 6 -30.84 17.79 39.63
N HIS A 7 -30.72 18.29 38.41
CA HIS A 7 -31.35 17.69 37.25
C HIS A 7 -30.64 16.38 36.94
N ALA A 8 -31.34 15.27 37.10
CA ALA A 8 -30.93 13.97 36.58
C ALA A 8 -30.92 14.05 35.04
N LEU A 9 -29.74 13.96 34.44
CA LEU A 9 -29.60 13.76 33.00
C LEU A 9 -30.00 12.31 32.67
N ASP A 10 -31.06 12.21 31.92
CA ASP A 10 -31.63 10.96 31.42
C ASP A 10 -30.61 10.18 30.60
N ALA A 11 -30.28 8.96 31.01
CA ALA A 11 -29.32 8.07 30.39
C ALA A 11 -29.92 7.31 29.16
N ALA A 12 -30.87 7.95 28.48
CA ALA A 12 -31.50 7.36 27.32
C ALA A 12 -30.99 8.05 26.05
N THR A 13 -30.44 7.22 25.18
CA THR A 13 -30.10 7.47 23.74
C THR A 13 -28.65 7.83 23.37
N PHE A 14 -27.69 7.07 23.86
CA PHE A 14 -26.54 6.80 23.01
C PHE A 14 -26.77 5.45 22.32
N ALA A 15 -27.53 5.45 21.24
CA ALA A 15 -27.50 4.33 20.30
C ALA A 15 -26.09 4.30 19.69
N PRO A 16 -25.38 3.16 19.73
CA PRO A 16 -24.05 3.12 19.16
C PRO A 16 -24.12 3.39 17.66
N CYS A 17 -23.34 4.35 17.22
CA CYS A 17 -23.19 4.76 15.82
C CYS A 17 -22.49 3.67 14.97
N HIS A 18 -22.60 2.40 15.33
CA HIS A 18 -21.94 1.29 14.65
C HIS A 18 -22.59 0.88 13.32
N THR A 19 -23.83 1.30 13.06
CA THR A 19 -24.55 0.86 11.85
C THR A 19 -24.27 1.68 10.60
N ARG A 20 -23.60 2.81 10.69
CA ARG A 20 -23.30 3.65 9.50
C ARG A 20 -21.88 3.56 8.95
N LEU A 21 -20.93 2.97 9.67
CA LEU A 21 -19.56 2.84 9.20
C LEU A 21 -19.37 1.67 8.20
N SER A 22 -20.24 0.66 8.25
CA SER A 22 -20.16 -0.51 7.35
C SER A 22 -20.63 -0.24 5.91
N GLU A 23 -21.28 0.90 5.63
CA GLU A 23 -21.76 1.26 4.30
C GLU A 23 -20.88 2.31 3.58
N MET A 24 -19.86 2.86 4.25
CA MET A 24 -18.96 3.82 3.62
C MET A 24 -17.96 3.10 2.75
N THR A 25 -18.08 3.26 1.43
CA THR A 25 -17.09 2.76 0.47
C THR A 25 -15.73 3.37 0.76
N ASP A 26 -14.74 2.52 1.08
CA ASP A 26 -13.37 2.98 1.29
C ASP A 26 -12.71 3.39 -0.03
N ARG A 27 -12.72 4.68 -0.29
CA ARG A 27 -12.18 5.27 -1.52
C ARG A 27 -10.64 5.25 -1.59
N THR A 28 -9.97 4.94 -0.48
CA THR A 28 -8.50 4.83 -0.42
C THR A 28 -8.00 3.45 -0.81
N SER A 29 -8.87 2.45 -0.75
CA SER A 29 -8.56 1.08 -1.16
C SER A 29 -8.36 0.94 -2.66
N MET A 30 -7.38 0.13 -3.06
CA MET A 30 -7.18 -0.25 -4.47
C MET A 30 -8.41 -0.93 -5.08
N THR A 31 -9.19 -1.65 -4.30
CA THR A 31 -10.43 -2.28 -4.77
C THR A 31 -11.44 -1.27 -5.28
N TYR A 32 -11.39 -0.03 -4.77
CA TYR A 32 -12.26 1.05 -5.21
C TYR A 32 -11.72 1.80 -6.44
N TRP A 33 -10.44 2.20 -6.40
CA TRP A 33 -9.92 3.12 -7.41
C TRP A 33 -9.27 2.41 -8.61
N LEU A 34 -8.66 1.22 -8.44
CA LEU A 34 -7.97 0.54 -9.53
C LEU A 34 -8.89 0.21 -10.71
N PRO A 35 -10.09 -0.38 -10.52
CA PRO A 35 -11.00 -0.64 -11.65
C PRO A 35 -11.42 0.61 -12.41
N LYS A 36 -11.46 1.77 -11.73
CA LYS A 36 -11.80 3.05 -12.37
C LYS A 36 -10.66 3.56 -13.24
N VAL A 37 -9.42 3.41 -12.79
CA VAL A 37 -8.22 3.78 -13.55
C VAL A 37 -8.08 2.90 -14.78
N GLU A 38 -8.33 1.59 -14.65
CA GLU A 38 -8.35 0.65 -15.77
C GLU A 38 -9.46 0.98 -16.78
N ALA A 39 -10.67 1.25 -16.28
CA ALA A 39 -11.81 1.63 -17.14
C ALA A 39 -11.59 2.96 -17.87
N ALA A 40 -10.78 3.87 -17.30
CA ALA A 40 -10.34 5.09 -17.96
C ALA A 40 -9.25 4.87 -19.03
N GLY A 41 -8.78 3.63 -19.21
CA GLY A 41 -7.75 3.29 -20.20
C GLY A 41 -6.34 3.75 -19.82
N LEU A 42 -6.12 4.14 -18.55
CA LEU A 42 -4.81 4.55 -18.09
C LEU A 42 -3.90 3.32 -17.92
N PRO A 43 -2.61 3.42 -18.30
CA PRO A 43 -1.68 2.32 -18.18
C PRO A 43 -1.40 2.01 -16.69
N VAL A 44 -1.71 0.79 -16.27
CA VAL A 44 -1.43 0.28 -14.94
C VAL A 44 -0.72 -1.07 -15.03
N PRO A 45 0.16 -1.42 -14.09
CA PRO A 45 0.73 -2.75 -14.02
C PRO A 45 -0.38 -3.80 -13.85
N ARG A 46 -0.27 -4.94 -14.52
CA ARG A 46 -1.22 -6.06 -14.31
C ARG A 46 -1.30 -6.37 -12.82
N THR A 47 -2.51 -6.42 -12.30
CA THR A 47 -2.75 -6.53 -10.86
C THR A 47 -3.82 -7.59 -10.61
N ILE A 48 -3.54 -8.50 -9.67
CA ILE A 48 -4.50 -9.50 -9.21
C ILE A 48 -4.80 -9.20 -7.75
N MET A 49 -6.08 -8.94 -7.46
CA MET A 49 -6.54 -8.70 -6.11
C MET A 49 -6.89 -10.01 -5.43
N VAL A 50 -6.44 -10.17 -4.19
CA VAL A 50 -6.67 -11.36 -3.35
C VAL A 50 -7.27 -10.91 -2.03
N GLU A 51 -8.41 -11.46 -1.67
CA GLU A 51 -9.07 -11.19 -0.40
C GLU A 51 -8.51 -12.09 0.71
N LEU A 52 -8.19 -11.48 1.85
CA LEU A 52 -7.89 -12.19 3.08
C LEU A 52 -9.19 -12.33 3.87
N GLN A 53 -9.73 -13.54 3.93
CA GLN A 53 -10.97 -13.86 4.61
C GLN A 53 -10.82 -13.69 6.14
N GLU A 54 -11.91 -13.36 6.81
CA GLU A 54 -11.92 -13.02 8.24
C GLU A 54 -11.43 -14.18 9.14
N ASP A 55 -11.76 -15.42 8.79
CA ASP A 55 -11.28 -16.60 9.49
C ASP A 55 -9.77 -16.83 9.33
N ALA A 56 -9.23 -16.47 8.17
CA ALA A 56 -7.79 -16.55 7.90
C ALA A 56 -6.98 -15.45 8.57
N LYS A 57 -7.56 -14.27 8.84
CA LYS A 57 -6.84 -13.13 9.44
C LYS A 57 -6.17 -13.52 10.76
N ARG A 58 -6.92 -14.19 11.65
CA ARG A 58 -6.39 -14.61 12.96
C ARG A 58 -5.18 -15.52 12.80
N GLU A 59 -5.23 -16.45 11.87
CA GLU A 59 -4.16 -17.42 11.65
C GLU A 59 -2.93 -16.82 10.96
N VAL A 60 -3.11 -15.80 10.14
CA VAL A 60 -1.98 -15.03 9.60
C VAL A 60 -1.20 -14.34 10.72
N TRP A 61 -1.89 -13.90 11.79
CA TRP A 61 -1.24 -13.34 12.99
C TRP A 61 -0.37 -14.36 13.75
N HIS A 62 -0.74 -15.63 13.79
CA HIS A 62 0.06 -16.68 14.43
C HIS A 62 1.45 -16.83 13.81
N VAL A 63 1.62 -16.46 12.55
CA VAL A 63 2.94 -16.46 11.88
C VAL A 63 3.91 -15.46 12.54
N PHE A 64 3.40 -14.35 13.12
CA PHE A 64 4.22 -13.40 13.87
C PHE A 64 4.73 -13.97 15.18
N ASP A 65 3.92 -14.77 15.83
CA ASP A 65 4.26 -15.37 17.13
C ASP A 65 5.17 -16.61 16.96
N GLY A 66 5.57 -16.92 15.73
CA GLY A 66 6.37 -18.09 15.41
C GLY A 66 5.60 -19.42 15.53
N GLU A 67 4.30 -19.36 15.62
CA GLU A 67 3.41 -20.51 15.65
C GLU A 67 3.23 -21.10 14.23
N LYS A 68 2.78 -22.33 14.18
CA LYS A 68 2.44 -22.94 12.90
C LYS A 68 1.21 -22.24 12.32
N MET A 69 1.32 -21.88 11.06
CA MET A 69 0.19 -21.38 10.28
C MET A 69 -0.95 -22.40 10.31
N GLY A 70 -2.15 -21.94 10.66
CA GLY A 70 -3.33 -22.77 10.67
C GLY A 70 -3.88 -23.04 9.26
N ASP A 71 -4.75 -24.04 9.16
CA ASP A 71 -5.29 -24.49 7.87
C ASP A 71 -6.15 -23.42 7.17
N ALA A 72 -6.79 -22.49 7.90
CA ALA A 72 -7.63 -21.45 7.31
C ALA A 72 -6.83 -20.36 6.57
N ALA A 73 -5.55 -20.13 6.92
CA ALA A 73 -4.70 -19.19 6.21
C ALA A 73 -4.10 -19.75 4.91
N GLN A 74 -3.99 -21.07 4.78
CA GLN A 74 -3.37 -21.72 3.62
C GLN A 74 -4.03 -21.34 2.28
N PRO A 75 -5.36 -21.33 2.13
CA PRO A 75 -6.00 -20.91 0.88
C PRO A 75 -5.68 -19.49 0.46
N PHE A 76 -5.44 -18.57 1.40
CA PHE A 76 -5.02 -17.21 1.10
C PHE A 76 -3.60 -17.19 0.52
N PHE A 77 -2.65 -17.89 1.13
CA PHE A 77 -1.28 -17.97 0.62
C PHE A 77 -1.21 -18.66 -0.75
N ASP A 78 -2.04 -19.69 -0.95
CA ASP A 78 -2.14 -20.39 -2.25
C ASP A 78 -2.68 -19.45 -3.35
N LYS A 79 -3.66 -18.58 -3.04
CA LYS A 79 -4.16 -17.58 -3.98
C LYS A 79 -3.09 -16.54 -4.32
N ILE A 80 -2.33 -16.03 -3.33
CA ILE A 80 -1.21 -15.10 -3.58
C ILE A 80 -0.16 -15.79 -4.46
N LYS A 81 0.19 -17.04 -4.15
CA LYS A 81 1.14 -17.81 -4.95
C LYS A 81 0.64 -17.98 -6.39
N ALA A 82 -0.61 -18.40 -6.59
CA ALA A 82 -1.18 -18.57 -7.91
C ALA A 82 -1.20 -17.26 -8.71
N ALA A 83 -1.51 -16.13 -8.06
CA ALA A 83 -1.45 -14.80 -8.68
C ALA A 83 -0.01 -14.46 -9.09
N ALA A 84 0.97 -14.68 -8.22
CA ALA A 84 2.38 -14.44 -8.52
C ALA A 84 2.90 -15.35 -9.65
N ASP A 85 2.56 -16.63 -9.63
CA ASP A 85 2.93 -17.59 -10.68
C ASP A 85 2.36 -17.16 -12.06
N SER A 86 1.15 -16.59 -12.10
CA SER A 86 0.52 -16.13 -13.34
C SER A 86 1.11 -14.82 -13.89
N LEU A 87 1.63 -13.95 -13.03
CA LEU A 87 2.28 -12.70 -13.40
C LEU A 87 3.76 -12.89 -13.75
N GLY A 88 4.38 -13.91 -13.15
CA GLY A 88 5.82 -14.17 -13.19
C GLY A 88 6.58 -13.46 -12.08
N TYR A 89 7.74 -14.02 -11.73
CA TYR A 89 8.64 -13.42 -10.74
C TYR A 89 9.75 -12.62 -11.43
N PRO A 90 10.23 -11.53 -10.82
CA PRO A 90 9.72 -10.95 -9.60
C PRO A 90 8.36 -10.27 -9.79
N CYS A 91 7.57 -10.18 -8.71
CA CYS A 91 6.35 -9.38 -8.69
C CYS A 91 6.31 -8.49 -7.43
N PHE A 92 5.35 -7.58 -7.39
CA PHE A 92 5.21 -6.62 -6.31
C PHE A 92 4.01 -6.99 -5.44
N LEU A 93 4.25 -7.28 -4.15
CA LEU A 93 3.23 -7.62 -3.17
C LEU A 93 2.90 -6.42 -2.29
N ARG A 94 1.62 -6.17 -2.02
CA ARG A 94 1.15 -5.11 -1.13
C ARG A 94 -0.27 -5.38 -0.63
N THR A 95 -0.70 -4.68 0.42
CA THR A 95 -2.14 -4.57 0.70
C THR A 95 -2.79 -3.57 -0.24
N SER A 96 -4.11 -3.47 -0.23
CA SER A 96 -4.85 -2.44 -0.96
C SER A 96 -4.50 -1.01 -0.52
N HIS A 97 -3.87 -0.83 0.66
CA HIS A 97 -3.57 0.48 1.25
C HIS A 97 -2.08 0.77 1.38
N THR A 98 -1.26 -0.24 1.69
CA THR A 98 0.18 -0.04 1.94
C THR A 98 1.06 -1.08 1.27
N SER A 99 2.32 -0.75 1.04
CA SER A 99 3.29 -1.64 0.40
C SER A 99 4.51 -1.94 1.27
N ALA A 100 4.70 -1.24 2.39
CA ALA A 100 5.90 -1.34 3.22
C ALA A 100 7.22 -1.26 2.41
N LYS A 101 7.25 -0.43 1.35
CA LYS A 101 8.37 -0.38 0.40
C LYS A 101 9.70 0.10 1.00
N HIS A 102 9.67 0.65 2.22
CA HIS A 102 10.88 0.97 2.99
C HIS A 102 11.60 -0.26 3.55
N ASP A 103 11.03 -1.44 3.40
CA ASP A 103 11.69 -2.73 3.58
C ASP A 103 11.54 -3.59 2.31
N TRP A 104 12.10 -3.08 1.22
CA TRP A 104 11.88 -3.51 -0.15
C TRP A 104 11.97 -5.03 -0.34
N GLU A 105 13.16 -5.60 -0.07
CA GLU A 105 13.40 -7.03 -0.30
C GLU A 105 12.64 -7.93 0.68
N ASN A 106 12.38 -7.47 1.91
CA ASN A 106 11.72 -8.29 2.93
C ASN A 106 10.20 -8.15 2.91
N ALA A 107 9.65 -7.08 2.28
CA ALA A 107 8.22 -6.84 2.24
C ALA A 107 7.64 -7.03 0.84
N CYS A 108 7.83 -6.06 -0.05
CA CYS A 108 7.04 -5.98 -1.26
C CYS A 108 7.67 -6.58 -2.52
N TYR A 109 8.99 -6.83 -2.56
CA TYR A 109 9.68 -7.40 -3.71
C TYR A 109 9.70 -8.93 -3.63
N LEU A 110 8.72 -9.56 -4.24
CA LEU A 110 8.52 -11.01 -4.19
C LEU A 110 9.26 -11.69 -5.34
N THR A 111 10.33 -12.40 -5.02
CA THR A 111 11.19 -13.12 -5.98
C THR A 111 11.02 -14.65 -5.92
N ASP A 112 10.47 -15.17 -4.82
CA ASP A 112 10.35 -16.60 -4.57
C ASP A 112 9.05 -16.86 -3.78
N PRO A 113 8.18 -17.78 -4.21
CA PRO A 113 6.94 -18.10 -3.51
C PRO A 113 7.14 -18.54 -2.05
N LYS A 114 8.28 -19.10 -1.69
CA LYS A 114 8.62 -19.48 -0.30
C LYS A 114 8.68 -18.27 0.65
N ARG A 115 8.85 -17.08 0.11
CA ARG A 115 8.92 -15.84 0.90
C ARG A 115 7.55 -15.26 1.23
N ILE A 116 6.47 -15.72 0.59
CA ILE A 116 5.13 -15.16 0.74
C ILE A 116 4.70 -15.04 2.21
N PRO A 117 4.77 -16.09 3.05
CA PRO A 117 4.30 -15.97 4.44
C PRO A 117 5.07 -14.89 5.22
N LYS A 118 6.40 -14.86 5.08
CA LYS A 118 7.23 -13.86 5.75
C LYS A 118 6.95 -12.44 5.25
N GLN A 119 6.81 -12.25 3.94
CA GLN A 119 6.55 -10.93 3.37
C GLN A 119 5.17 -10.41 3.74
N VAL A 120 4.16 -11.28 3.74
CA VAL A 120 2.82 -10.95 4.23
C VAL A 120 2.90 -10.47 5.68
N ALA A 121 3.56 -11.23 6.55
CA ALA A 121 3.77 -10.85 7.94
C ALA A 121 4.43 -9.47 8.05
N THR A 122 5.56 -9.25 7.38
CA THR A 122 6.28 -7.96 7.40
C THR A 122 5.39 -6.79 6.96
N ILE A 123 4.56 -6.95 5.91
CA ILE A 123 3.68 -5.88 5.42
C ILE A 123 2.58 -5.57 6.45
N ILE A 124 2.01 -6.57 7.11
CA ILE A 124 1.01 -6.37 8.16
C ILE A 124 1.63 -5.63 9.35
N GLU A 125 2.78 -6.11 9.86
CA GLU A 125 3.51 -5.47 10.96
C GLU A 125 3.76 -3.99 10.67
N TYR A 126 4.19 -3.67 9.44
CA TYR A 126 4.40 -2.29 9.02
C TYR A 126 3.11 -1.47 9.02
N GLY A 127 2.00 -2.07 8.63
CA GLY A 127 0.68 -1.44 8.67
C GLY A 127 0.25 -1.11 10.10
N GLU A 128 0.45 -2.02 11.03
CA GLU A 128 0.10 -1.84 12.44
C GLU A 128 0.96 -0.76 13.14
N ILE A 129 2.26 -0.73 12.85
CA ILE A 129 3.17 0.29 13.41
C ILE A 129 2.92 1.68 12.81
N SER A 130 2.48 1.74 11.56
CA SER A 130 2.33 3.00 10.82
C SER A 130 1.08 3.80 11.17
N SER A 131 0.13 3.22 11.89
CA SER A 131 -1.13 3.86 12.26
C SER A 131 -1.59 3.42 13.64
N VAL A 132 -2.13 4.36 14.44
CA VAL A 132 -2.69 4.09 15.78
C VAL A 132 -3.85 3.08 15.73
N PHE A 133 -4.54 2.98 14.59
CA PHE A 133 -5.68 2.08 14.39
C PHE A 133 -5.36 0.91 13.43
N GLY A 134 -4.08 0.72 13.07
CA GLY A 134 -3.70 -0.18 12.00
C GLY A 134 -4.07 0.35 10.61
N ILE A 135 -3.57 -0.33 9.59
CA ILE A 135 -3.96 -0.09 8.19
C ILE A 135 -4.69 -1.33 7.71
N PRO A 136 -5.89 -1.20 7.10
CA PRO A 136 -6.65 -2.37 6.64
C PRO A 136 -5.81 -3.28 5.72
N HIS A 137 -5.89 -4.57 5.96
CA HIS A 137 -5.17 -5.61 5.20
C HIS A 137 -6.09 -6.73 4.68
N ASP A 138 -7.40 -6.41 4.55
CA ASP A 138 -8.41 -7.34 4.03
C ASP A 138 -8.18 -7.71 2.57
N TRP A 139 -7.62 -6.78 1.80
CA TRP A 139 -7.34 -6.97 0.39
C TRP A 139 -5.86 -6.81 0.08
N TRP A 140 -5.35 -7.73 -0.71
CA TRP A 140 -3.97 -7.78 -1.17
C TRP A 140 -3.91 -7.62 -2.67
N ALA A 141 -2.83 -7.05 -3.16
CA ALA A 141 -2.54 -6.91 -4.57
C ALA A 141 -1.21 -7.57 -4.90
N VAL A 142 -1.24 -8.52 -5.80
CA VAL A 142 -0.05 -9.03 -6.47
C VAL A 142 0.02 -8.33 -7.81
N ARG A 143 1.12 -7.61 -8.08
CA ARG A 143 1.28 -6.76 -9.26
C ARG A 143 2.51 -7.17 -10.05
N GLU A 144 2.43 -7.08 -11.34
CA GLU A 144 3.61 -7.27 -12.19
C GLU A 144 4.70 -6.26 -11.80
N TYR A 145 5.93 -6.72 -11.80
CA TYR A 145 7.08 -5.87 -11.59
C TYR A 145 7.48 -5.19 -12.91
N LEU A 146 7.41 -3.87 -12.94
CA LEU A 146 7.85 -3.12 -14.10
C LEU A 146 9.38 -3.02 -14.11
N PRO A 147 10.06 -3.40 -15.20
CA PRO A 147 11.50 -3.35 -15.31
C PRO A 147 11.96 -1.89 -15.53
N VAL A 148 11.94 -1.11 -14.45
CA VAL A 148 12.42 0.27 -14.48
C VAL A 148 13.92 0.31 -14.19
N THR A 149 14.64 1.20 -14.88
CA THR A 149 16.07 1.39 -14.62
C THR A 149 16.24 2.30 -13.41
N PRO A 150 16.81 1.79 -12.30
CA PRO A 150 17.04 2.62 -11.13
C PRO A 150 18.16 3.63 -11.39
N LEU A 151 18.01 4.83 -10.86
CA LEU A 151 19.04 5.87 -10.85
C LEU A 151 19.90 5.81 -9.59
N ALA A 152 19.36 5.23 -8.53
CA ALA A 152 20.05 4.98 -7.26
C ALA A 152 19.45 3.76 -6.57
N VAL A 153 20.15 3.23 -5.57
CA VAL A 153 19.69 2.16 -4.70
C VAL A 153 19.76 2.63 -3.25
N CYS A 154 18.66 2.50 -2.54
CA CYS A 154 18.55 2.88 -1.15
C CYS A 154 18.82 1.67 -0.26
N HIS A 155 20.05 1.55 0.26
CA HIS A 155 20.48 0.41 1.05
C HIS A 155 19.77 0.33 2.41
N ALA A 156 19.51 1.46 3.07
CA ALA A 156 18.79 1.50 4.34
C ALA A 156 17.32 1.03 4.21
N TRP A 157 16.79 0.97 3.00
CA TRP A 157 15.45 0.47 2.70
C TRP A 157 15.50 -0.89 1.98
N SER A 158 16.39 -1.77 2.44
CA SER A 158 16.59 -3.12 1.90
C SER A 158 16.77 -3.12 0.38
N ASN A 159 17.74 -2.32 -0.09
CA ASN A 159 18.11 -2.19 -1.50
C ASN A 159 16.97 -1.70 -2.43
N MET A 160 16.09 -0.86 -1.93
CA MET A 160 15.01 -0.33 -2.74
C MET A 160 15.53 0.47 -3.94
N PRO A 161 15.09 0.17 -5.17
CA PRO A 161 15.45 0.93 -6.35
C PRO A 161 14.77 2.30 -6.33
N VAL A 162 15.54 3.35 -6.54
CA VAL A 162 15.05 4.74 -6.67
C VAL A 162 15.02 5.08 -8.15
N CYS A 163 13.82 5.25 -8.68
CA CYS A 163 13.57 5.52 -10.08
C CYS A 163 13.00 6.92 -10.25
N ARG A 164 12.97 7.42 -11.48
CA ARG A 164 12.29 8.68 -11.78
C ARG A 164 10.78 8.47 -11.68
N GLU A 165 10.19 9.04 -10.65
CA GLU A 165 8.78 8.97 -10.34
C GLU A 165 8.22 10.37 -10.10
N PHE A 166 6.97 10.61 -10.50
CA PHE A 166 6.28 11.87 -10.27
C PHE A 166 4.96 11.63 -9.56
N ARG A 167 4.57 12.56 -8.69
CA ARG A 167 3.21 12.66 -8.17
C ARG A 167 2.45 13.71 -8.93
N VAL A 168 1.28 13.33 -9.41
CA VAL A 168 0.34 14.25 -10.04
C VAL A 168 -0.90 14.33 -9.17
N PHE A 169 -1.30 15.53 -8.82
CA PHE A 169 -2.51 15.78 -8.05
C PHE A 169 -3.60 16.28 -9.01
N VAL A 170 -4.68 15.51 -9.06
CA VAL A 170 -5.81 15.76 -9.95
C VAL A 170 -7.04 16.03 -9.11
N ASN A 171 -7.78 17.09 -9.45
CA ASN A 171 -9.10 17.38 -8.91
C ASN A 171 -10.05 17.76 -10.05
N ASP A 172 -11.21 17.10 -10.09
CA ASP A 172 -12.23 17.32 -11.12
C ASP A 172 -11.64 17.28 -12.55
N ALA A 173 -10.92 16.20 -12.85
CA ALA A 173 -10.21 15.97 -14.12
C ALA A 173 -9.21 17.08 -14.51
N THR A 174 -8.76 17.89 -13.56
CA THR A 174 -7.79 18.95 -13.77
C THR A 174 -6.54 18.70 -12.94
N VAL A 175 -5.37 18.71 -13.57
CA VAL A 175 -4.09 18.66 -12.85
C VAL A 175 -3.92 19.94 -12.06
N GLN A 176 -3.82 19.81 -10.75
CA GLN A 176 -3.60 20.94 -9.85
C GLN A 176 -2.11 21.24 -9.70
N CYS A 177 -1.32 20.20 -9.53
CA CYS A 177 0.14 20.30 -9.47
C CYS A 177 0.77 18.92 -9.68
N TRP A 178 2.04 18.91 -9.92
CA TRP A 178 2.87 17.72 -9.89
C TRP A 178 4.23 18.03 -9.26
N HIS A 179 4.90 17.02 -8.74
CA HIS A 179 6.28 17.15 -8.25
C HIS A 179 7.02 15.80 -8.34
N PRO A 180 8.37 15.82 -8.37
CA PRO A 180 9.15 14.61 -8.23
C PRO A 180 8.79 13.88 -6.93
N TYR A 181 8.68 12.55 -7.01
CA TYR A 181 8.29 11.74 -5.84
C TYR A 181 9.38 11.71 -4.77
N TRP A 182 10.66 11.70 -5.19
CA TRP A 182 11.81 11.54 -4.32
C TRP A 182 12.46 12.88 -3.99
N PRO A 183 12.21 13.46 -2.81
CA PRO A 183 12.99 14.62 -2.35
C PRO A 183 14.40 14.18 -1.99
N LEU A 184 15.41 15.02 -2.31
CA LEU A 184 16.83 14.73 -2.09
C LEU A 184 17.12 14.25 -0.66
N LYS A 185 16.59 14.94 0.34
CA LYS A 185 16.76 14.57 1.75
C LYS A 185 16.28 13.16 2.07
N ALA A 186 15.19 12.71 1.47
CA ALA A 186 14.68 11.34 1.69
C ALA A 186 15.62 10.30 1.05
N VAL A 187 16.18 10.59 -0.12
CA VAL A 187 17.15 9.73 -0.80
C VAL A 187 18.46 9.65 0.00
N GLU A 188 18.96 10.77 0.50
CA GLU A 188 20.14 10.82 1.36
C GLU A 188 19.95 10.08 2.68
N GLN A 189 18.81 10.30 3.36
CA GLN A 189 18.47 9.61 4.62
C GLN A 189 18.31 8.11 4.44
N GLY A 190 17.85 7.67 3.28
CA GLY A 190 17.79 6.27 2.92
C GLY A 190 19.15 5.64 2.61
N GLY A 191 20.26 6.38 2.74
CA GLY A 191 21.62 5.90 2.47
C GLY A 191 21.89 5.65 0.99
N ALA A 192 21.07 6.21 0.09
CA ALA A 192 21.36 6.18 -1.33
C ALA A 192 22.41 7.24 -1.65
N ILE A 193 23.55 6.84 -2.16
CA ILE A 193 24.49 7.76 -2.79
C ILE A 193 23.86 8.14 -4.13
N CYS A 194 23.25 9.32 -4.17
CA CYS A 194 22.73 9.89 -5.40
C CYS A 194 23.73 10.95 -5.89
N PRO A 195 24.56 10.65 -6.90
CA PRO A 195 25.39 11.69 -7.51
C PRO A 195 24.49 12.82 -8.02
N ASP A 196 24.98 14.07 -8.00
CA ASP A 196 24.21 15.24 -8.45
C ASP A 196 23.55 15.05 -9.81
N VAL A 197 24.25 14.37 -10.74
CA VAL A 197 23.73 14.04 -12.07
C VAL A 197 22.50 13.10 -11.97
N ALA A 198 22.54 12.11 -11.08
CA ALA A 198 21.40 11.18 -10.90
C ALA A 198 20.23 11.90 -10.23
N TYR A 199 20.49 12.82 -9.30
CA TYR A 199 19.44 13.64 -8.70
C TYR A 199 18.73 14.54 -9.72
N VAL A 200 19.49 15.21 -10.59
CA VAL A 200 18.90 15.99 -11.71
C VAL A 200 18.00 15.10 -12.58
N GLN A 201 18.43 13.89 -12.87
CA GLN A 201 17.60 12.92 -13.63
C GLN A 201 16.35 12.47 -12.88
N LEU A 202 16.39 12.42 -11.54
CA LEU A 202 15.21 12.08 -10.72
C LEU A 202 14.13 13.15 -10.77
N VAL A 203 14.53 14.44 -10.82
CA VAL A 203 13.60 15.57 -10.72
C VAL A 203 13.20 16.17 -12.06
N GLU A 204 13.98 15.91 -13.12
CA GLU A 204 13.69 16.43 -14.45
C GLU A 204 12.50 15.73 -15.09
N CYS A 205 11.45 16.46 -15.41
CA CYS A 205 10.35 15.97 -16.24
C CYS A 205 10.63 16.34 -17.71
N LYS A 206 10.99 15.35 -18.52
CA LYS A 206 11.30 15.57 -19.95
C LYS A 206 10.05 15.67 -20.83
N ASP A 207 8.92 15.18 -20.33
CA ASP A 207 7.63 15.18 -21.04
C ASP A 207 6.53 15.70 -20.11
N GLU A 208 6.63 16.97 -19.76
CA GLU A 208 5.61 17.62 -18.95
C GLU A 208 4.24 17.66 -19.65
N ALA A 209 4.23 17.87 -20.96
CA ALA A 209 3.00 17.87 -21.76
C ALA A 209 2.30 16.51 -21.73
N GLY A 210 3.05 15.41 -21.88
CA GLY A 210 2.52 14.06 -21.74
C GLY A 210 2.03 13.74 -20.33
N LEU A 211 2.75 14.22 -19.30
CA LEU A 211 2.33 14.07 -17.90
C LEU A 211 0.98 14.78 -17.65
N LEU A 212 0.79 15.97 -18.20
CA LEU A 212 -0.44 16.76 -18.07
C LEU A 212 -1.58 16.15 -18.89
N ALA A 213 -1.29 15.58 -20.05
CA ALA A 213 -2.27 14.92 -20.91
C ALA A 213 -2.85 13.63 -20.32
N LEU A 214 -2.14 12.96 -19.40
CA LEU A 214 -2.66 11.77 -18.69
C LEU A 214 -3.83 12.06 -17.76
N ALA A 215 -4.08 13.33 -17.44
CA ALA A 215 -5.09 13.74 -16.48
C ALA A 215 -6.25 14.52 -17.12
N SER A 216 -6.20 14.75 -18.42
CA SER A 216 -7.28 15.37 -19.22
C SER A 216 -8.12 14.29 -19.93
#